data_c755748ea2dccfa11d7ed436e758ee3c
#
_entry.id   c755748ea2dccfa11d7ed436e758ee3c
#
_cell.length_a   1.000
_cell.length_b   1.000
_cell.length_c   1.000
_cell.angle_alpha   90.00
_cell.angle_beta   90.00
_cell.angle_gamma   90.00
#
_symmetry.space_group_name_H-M   'P 1'
#
loop_
_entity.id
_entity.type
_entity.pdbx_description
1 polymer ?
#
loop_
_entity_poly.entity_id
_entity_poly.type
_entity_poly.pdbx_seq_one_letter_code
_entity_poly.pdbx_strand_id
1 'polypeptide(L)'
;ASQVKVVDALIPILRGKQIVVVGDSKQMPPTDFFSRTYENEEDEEENKTGDIESILGMFLAQGVNENMLKWHYRSKHDSLINVSNQEFYDGRLMVFPSSGANEKATGLKFNHFPESIYERGTSRTNPLEARKVAEKVMIHAKTNPELTLGVVAFSTAQRDCIILELERLRRQDSSSEKFFSKINLEEFFIKNLENVQGDERDVIYISIGYGRTVDKRVTSSFGPVNREGGERRLNVLITRARLAMEVFCNFTADDLATQSTTPFGVKALKSFLKYAESGVLENRFETGKETDSPFEDEVISAIKKMGYEVEPQVGSAGFFIDIAVKDPRKPGKYVLAIECDGATYHSSVSARDRDRLRQNVLEGMGWKFHRIWSTDWFRTQARQIELLKKAIEIEINQSNHTSNFVKVVKNTNKDTPIQKIATIQRNKVVHNVPTVNKYKIIKTIPNLSFYVELLEVPVSKISDY
;
A
#
# COMPACT_ATOMS: atom_id res chain seq x y z
N ALA A 1 -9.70 12.54 -9.51
CA ALA A 1 -9.74 13.44 -10.69
C ALA A 1 -9.05 12.83 -11.92
N SER A 2 -8.07 11.93 -11.72
CA SER A 2 -7.44 11.19 -12.83
C SER A 2 -8.41 10.35 -13.68
N GLN A 3 -9.56 9.96 -13.11
CA GLN A 3 -10.62 9.19 -13.80
C GLN A 3 -11.87 10.00 -14.16
N VAL A 4 -11.84 11.30 -14.02
CA VAL A 4 -12.99 12.18 -14.34
C VAL A 4 -12.71 12.88 -15.65
N LYS A 5 -13.60 12.72 -16.64
CA LYS A 5 -13.51 13.44 -17.89
C LYS A 5 -13.74 14.93 -17.65
N VAL A 6 -13.10 15.76 -18.47
CA VAL A 6 -13.25 17.23 -18.35
C VAL A 6 -14.70 17.66 -18.46
N VAL A 7 -15.44 17.09 -19.40
CA VAL A 7 -16.85 17.39 -19.64
C VAL A 7 -17.74 17.14 -18.41
N ASP A 8 -17.49 16.05 -17.68
CA ASP A 8 -18.26 15.68 -16.49
C ASP A 8 -18.02 16.61 -15.31
N ALA A 9 -16.86 17.30 -15.28
CA ALA A 9 -16.46 18.18 -14.20
C ALA A 9 -16.78 19.66 -14.47
N LEU A 10 -17.16 20.05 -15.68
CA LEU A 10 -17.36 21.48 -16.02
C LEU A 10 -18.40 22.15 -15.14
N ILE A 11 -19.56 21.52 -14.92
CA ILE A 11 -20.65 22.12 -14.13
C ILE A 11 -20.25 22.33 -12.67
N PRO A 12 -19.69 21.36 -11.95
CA PRO A 12 -19.16 21.59 -10.59
C PRO A 12 -18.08 22.67 -10.54
N ILE A 13 -17.16 22.72 -11.53
CA ILE A 13 -16.09 23.74 -11.60
C ILE A 13 -16.68 25.12 -11.71
N LEU A 14 -17.63 25.34 -12.62
CA LEU A 14 -18.25 26.66 -12.86
C LEU A 14 -19.09 27.14 -11.66
N ARG A 15 -19.55 26.25 -10.78
CA ARG A 15 -20.31 26.60 -9.59
C ARG A 15 -19.44 26.82 -8.35
N GLY A 16 -18.20 26.41 -8.36
CA GLY A 16 -17.24 26.54 -7.27
C GLY A 16 -16.58 27.93 -7.26
N LYS A 17 -16.40 28.52 -6.07
CA LYS A 17 -15.54 29.71 -5.89
C LYS A 17 -14.07 29.32 -5.80
N GLN A 18 -13.79 28.09 -5.42
CA GLN A 18 -12.46 27.48 -5.28
C GLN A 18 -12.55 26.03 -5.70
N ILE A 19 -11.50 25.52 -6.32
CA ILE A 19 -11.38 24.11 -6.71
C ILE A 19 -10.12 23.51 -6.14
N VAL A 20 -10.24 22.28 -5.61
CA VAL A 20 -9.13 21.41 -5.23
C VAL A 20 -9.25 20.13 -6.04
N VAL A 21 -8.24 19.85 -6.86
CA VAL A 21 -8.21 18.67 -7.73
C VAL A 21 -7.26 17.65 -7.14
N VAL A 22 -7.79 16.50 -6.69
CA VAL A 22 -7.02 15.40 -6.11
C VAL A 22 -7.02 14.23 -7.09
N GLY A 23 -5.85 13.72 -7.44
CA GLY A 23 -5.70 12.60 -8.36
C GLY A 23 -4.27 12.11 -8.42
N ASP A 24 -4.03 11.14 -9.30
CA ASP A 24 -2.72 10.52 -9.48
C ASP A 24 -2.47 10.31 -10.97
N SER A 25 -1.51 11.02 -11.54
CA SER A 25 -1.10 10.92 -12.95
C SER A 25 -0.39 9.60 -13.28
N LYS A 26 0.03 8.84 -12.28
CA LYS A 26 0.66 7.52 -12.40
C LYS A 26 -0.32 6.37 -12.32
N GLN A 27 -1.63 6.68 -12.23
CA GLN A 27 -2.74 5.71 -12.31
C GLN A 27 -3.50 5.86 -13.62
N MET A 28 -4.43 4.95 -13.89
CA MET A 28 -5.15 4.93 -15.16
C MET A 28 -6.01 6.19 -15.36
N PRO A 29 -6.05 6.74 -16.57
CA PRO A 29 -6.98 7.80 -16.95
C PRO A 29 -8.44 7.28 -17.01
N PRO A 30 -9.44 8.15 -17.30
CA PRO A 30 -10.80 7.71 -17.56
C PRO A 30 -10.83 6.68 -18.68
N THR A 31 -11.63 5.62 -18.52
CA THR A 31 -11.79 4.62 -19.59
C THR A 31 -12.88 5.04 -20.56
N ASP A 32 -12.59 4.95 -21.87
CA ASP A 32 -13.56 5.15 -22.94
C ASP A 32 -14.32 3.86 -23.29
N PHE A 33 -14.59 3.04 -22.30
CA PHE A 33 -15.22 1.73 -22.50
C PHE A 33 -16.53 1.79 -23.29
N PHE A 34 -17.32 2.84 -23.13
CA PHE A 34 -18.60 2.98 -23.85
C PHE A 34 -18.49 3.59 -25.25
N SER A 35 -17.38 4.27 -25.57
CA SER A 35 -17.18 4.78 -26.94
C SER A 35 -16.70 3.69 -27.90
N ARG A 36 -16.10 2.60 -27.39
CA ARG A 36 -15.55 1.49 -28.18
C ARG A 36 -16.56 0.39 -28.58
N THR A 37 -17.85 0.52 -28.21
CA THR A 37 -18.85 -0.50 -28.54
C THR A 37 -19.18 -0.54 -30.04
N TYR A 38 -18.68 0.39 -30.85
CA TYR A 38 -18.98 0.50 -32.28
C TYR A 38 -17.76 0.49 -33.22
N GLU A 39 -16.54 0.36 -32.73
CA GLU A 39 -15.34 0.33 -33.56
C GLU A 39 -14.67 -1.04 -33.49
N ASN A 40 -14.43 -1.63 -34.64
CA ASN A 40 -13.76 -2.92 -34.81
C ASN A 40 -12.31 -2.87 -34.30
N GLU A 41 -11.81 -4.01 -33.80
CA GLU A 41 -10.48 -4.19 -33.22
C GLU A 41 -9.29 -3.83 -34.15
N GLU A 42 -9.54 -3.44 -35.43
CA GLU A 42 -8.53 -3.15 -36.44
C GLU A 42 -8.13 -1.67 -36.55
N ASP A 43 -8.88 -0.72 -35.93
CA ASP A 43 -8.64 0.74 -36.10
C ASP A 43 -7.88 1.39 -34.93
N GLU A 44 -7.10 0.63 -34.15
CA GLU A 44 -6.39 1.12 -32.96
C GLU A 44 -5.17 2.03 -33.22
N GLU A 45 -4.79 2.31 -34.46
CA GLU A 45 -3.55 3.07 -34.78
C GLU A 45 -3.71 4.60 -34.91
N GLU A 46 -4.91 5.17 -35.05
CA GLU A 46 -5.06 6.57 -35.44
C GLU A 46 -5.50 7.59 -34.38
N ASN A 47 -5.82 7.21 -33.15
CA ASN A 47 -6.21 8.20 -32.12
C ASN A 47 -5.03 8.66 -31.26
N LYS A 48 -4.01 9.22 -31.89
CA LYS A 48 -2.90 9.99 -31.27
C LYS A 48 -3.18 11.48 -31.13
N THR A 49 -4.41 11.91 -31.09
CA THR A 49 -4.69 13.31 -30.77
C THR A 49 -4.68 13.53 -29.28
N GLY A 50 -3.81 14.43 -28.84
CA GLY A 50 -3.55 14.79 -27.46
C GLY A 50 -4.75 15.42 -26.76
N ASP A 51 -5.84 14.69 -26.68
CA ASP A 51 -6.97 15.07 -25.89
C ASP A 51 -6.63 14.95 -24.40
N ILE A 52 -6.89 16.01 -23.69
CA ILE A 52 -6.73 16.09 -22.24
C ILE A 52 -7.63 15.02 -21.63
N GLU A 53 -7.03 13.87 -21.33
CA GLU A 53 -7.73 12.65 -20.93
C GLU A 53 -8.59 12.83 -19.67
N SER A 54 -8.16 13.71 -18.75
CA SER A 54 -8.82 13.89 -17.45
C SER A 54 -8.75 15.33 -16.95
N ILE A 55 -9.62 15.66 -15.99
CA ILE A 55 -9.58 16.95 -15.31
C ILE A 55 -8.22 17.20 -14.62
N LEU A 56 -7.57 16.18 -14.10
CA LEU A 56 -6.23 16.31 -13.52
C LEU A 56 -5.24 16.75 -14.60
N GLY A 57 -5.24 16.06 -15.75
CA GLY A 57 -4.38 16.44 -16.88
C GLY A 57 -4.64 17.87 -17.38
N MET A 58 -5.91 18.29 -17.40
CA MET A 58 -6.25 19.66 -17.80
C MET A 58 -5.62 20.70 -16.86
N PHE A 59 -5.73 20.53 -15.55
CA PHE A 59 -5.16 21.48 -14.60
C PHE A 59 -3.64 21.48 -14.60
N LEU A 60 -3.02 20.31 -14.75
CA LEU A 60 -1.56 20.21 -14.89
C LEU A 60 -1.05 20.89 -16.15
N ALA A 61 -1.75 20.74 -17.30
CA ALA A 61 -1.40 21.41 -18.55
C ALA A 61 -1.54 22.94 -18.46
N GLN A 62 -2.40 23.45 -17.57
CA GLN A 62 -2.54 24.90 -17.31
C GLN A 62 -1.50 25.44 -16.30
N GLY A 63 -0.58 24.62 -15.81
CA GLY A 63 0.49 25.04 -14.90
C GLY A 63 0.00 25.37 -13.47
N VAL A 64 -1.10 24.76 -13.04
CA VAL A 64 -1.55 24.89 -11.66
C VAL A 64 -0.55 24.25 -10.71
N ASN A 65 -0.29 24.87 -9.56
CA ASN A 65 0.65 24.33 -8.56
C ASN A 65 0.25 22.95 -8.10
N GLU A 66 1.19 22.01 -8.21
CA GLU A 66 1.03 20.62 -7.77
C GLU A 66 1.69 20.40 -6.41
N ASN A 67 0.96 19.82 -5.48
CA ASN A 67 1.47 19.37 -4.20
C ASN A 67 1.31 17.86 -4.07
N MET A 68 2.41 17.15 -3.96
CA MET A 68 2.40 15.70 -3.83
C MET A 68 2.02 15.26 -2.42
N LEU A 69 1.00 14.39 -2.30
CA LEU A 69 0.70 13.68 -1.05
C LEU A 69 1.74 12.56 -0.86
N LYS A 70 2.64 12.75 0.09
CA LYS A 70 3.79 11.85 0.28
C LYS A 70 3.49 10.62 1.13
N TRP A 71 2.45 10.66 1.96
CA TRP A 71 2.14 9.57 2.89
C TRP A 71 1.45 8.40 2.19
N HIS A 72 2.07 7.22 2.31
CA HIS A 72 1.44 5.97 1.93
C HIS A 72 0.95 5.24 3.19
N TYR A 73 -0.35 5.02 3.29
CA TYR A 73 -1.01 4.42 4.48
C TYR A 73 -1.75 3.11 4.18
N ARG A 74 -2.00 2.77 2.91
CA ARG A 74 -2.78 1.58 2.54
C ARG A 74 -2.04 0.30 2.90
N SER A 75 -0.82 0.15 2.42
CA SER A 75 -0.04 -1.08 2.58
C SER A 75 0.55 -1.18 3.98
N LYS A 76 0.30 -2.31 4.64
CA LYS A 76 0.82 -2.62 5.97
C LYS A 76 2.18 -3.30 5.94
N HIS A 77 2.72 -3.52 4.75
CA HIS A 77 4.06 -4.07 4.53
C HIS A 77 4.75 -3.27 3.43
N ASP A 78 5.99 -2.89 3.66
CA ASP A 78 6.78 -2.06 2.74
C ASP A 78 6.96 -2.70 1.36
N SER A 79 7.09 -4.03 1.29
CA SER A 79 7.24 -4.73 0.01
C SER A 79 6.08 -4.53 -0.97
N LEU A 80 4.91 -4.12 -0.48
CA LEU A 80 3.73 -3.90 -1.32
C LEU A 80 3.73 -2.55 -2.04
N ILE A 81 4.66 -1.64 -1.68
CA ILE A 81 4.72 -0.30 -2.24
C ILE A 81 6.12 0.09 -2.75
N ASN A 82 7.16 -0.61 -2.30
CA ASN A 82 8.54 -0.23 -2.60
C ASN A 82 8.83 -0.12 -4.10
N VAL A 83 8.40 -1.10 -4.91
CA VAL A 83 8.58 -1.05 -6.37
C VAL A 83 7.81 0.12 -6.98
N SER A 84 6.56 0.31 -6.56
CA SER A 84 5.74 1.44 -7.01
C SER A 84 6.41 2.77 -6.67
N ASN A 85 6.92 2.91 -5.44
CA ASN A 85 7.61 4.12 -5.01
C ASN A 85 8.85 4.41 -5.87
N GLN A 86 9.66 3.40 -6.14
CA GLN A 86 10.88 3.54 -6.93
C GLN A 86 10.60 3.84 -8.40
N GLU A 87 9.75 3.05 -9.05
CA GLU A 87 9.56 3.09 -10.51
C GLU A 87 8.62 4.22 -10.95
N PHE A 88 7.68 4.65 -10.10
CA PHE A 88 6.63 5.60 -10.49
C PHE A 88 6.65 6.92 -9.73
N TYR A 89 7.17 6.93 -8.51
CA TYR A 89 7.14 8.11 -7.63
C TYR A 89 8.53 8.63 -7.23
N ASP A 90 9.58 8.19 -7.92
CA ASP A 90 10.98 8.66 -7.73
C ASP A 90 11.46 8.54 -6.28
N GLY A 91 10.99 7.53 -5.54
CA GLY A 91 11.32 7.34 -4.13
C GLY A 91 10.72 8.38 -3.18
N ARG A 92 9.81 9.25 -3.65
CA ARG A 92 9.28 10.38 -2.88
C ARG A 92 8.16 10.02 -1.90
N LEU A 93 7.59 8.80 -1.99
CA LEU A 93 6.61 8.35 -1.01
C LEU A 93 7.30 7.98 0.31
N MET A 94 6.70 8.38 1.40
CA MET A 94 7.12 7.98 2.74
C MET A 94 6.69 6.55 2.98
N VAL A 95 7.65 5.64 2.96
CA VAL A 95 7.47 4.22 3.19
C VAL A 95 8.33 3.82 4.37
N PHE A 96 7.72 3.23 5.37
CA PHE A 96 8.44 2.72 6.53
C PHE A 96 8.74 1.23 6.35
N PRO A 97 9.93 0.76 6.74
CA PRO A 97 10.23 -0.66 6.71
C PRO A 97 9.29 -1.41 7.66
N SER A 98 8.91 -2.62 7.28
CA SER A 98 8.08 -3.47 8.12
C SER A 98 8.90 -4.06 9.26
N SER A 99 8.29 -4.22 10.43
CA SER A 99 8.96 -4.79 11.61
C SER A 99 9.33 -6.27 11.44
N GLY A 100 8.79 -6.94 10.42
CA GLY A 100 9.03 -8.37 10.14
C GLY A 100 8.34 -9.35 11.07
N ALA A 101 7.51 -8.87 11.99
CA ALA A 101 6.83 -9.71 12.97
C ALA A 101 5.88 -10.76 12.32
N ASN A 102 5.42 -10.56 11.09
CA ASN A 102 4.37 -11.37 10.45
C ASN A 102 4.66 -11.78 8.99
N GLU A 103 5.90 -12.00 8.63
CA GLU A 103 6.32 -12.28 7.24
C GLU A 103 5.60 -13.44 6.56
N LYS A 104 5.23 -14.48 7.30
CA LYS A 104 4.55 -15.64 6.69
C LYS A 104 3.15 -15.30 6.17
N ALA A 105 2.52 -14.27 6.73
CA ALA A 105 1.15 -13.88 6.43
C ALA A 105 1.03 -12.57 5.64
N THR A 106 2.10 -11.76 5.55
CA THR A 106 2.09 -10.42 4.95
C THR A 106 3.17 -10.24 3.90
N GLY A 107 3.06 -9.16 3.11
CA GLY A 107 4.05 -8.76 2.13
C GLY A 107 3.89 -9.44 0.77
N LEU A 108 4.90 -9.24 -0.08
CA LEU A 108 4.94 -9.73 -1.45
C LEU A 108 5.56 -11.13 -1.48
N LYS A 109 4.93 -12.06 -2.22
CA LYS A 109 5.38 -13.43 -2.41
C LYS A 109 5.38 -13.82 -3.88
N PHE A 110 6.33 -14.63 -4.27
CA PHE A 110 6.50 -15.14 -5.60
C PHE A 110 6.24 -16.64 -5.64
N ASN A 111 5.31 -17.06 -6.51
CA ASN A 111 4.96 -18.45 -6.75
C ASN A 111 5.35 -18.81 -8.19
N HIS A 112 6.44 -19.57 -8.35
CA HIS A 112 7.00 -19.96 -9.63
C HIS A 112 6.58 -21.37 -10.03
N PHE A 113 6.00 -21.51 -11.23
CA PHE A 113 5.53 -22.79 -11.79
C PHE A 113 6.17 -23.03 -13.17
N PRO A 114 7.47 -23.35 -13.24
CA PRO A 114 8.21 -23.45 -14.50
C PRO A 114 7.69 -24.56 -15.43
N GLU A 115 6.96 -25.54 -14.87
CA GLU A 115 6.31 -26.61 -15.60
C GLU A 115 5.03 -26.19 -16.31
N SER A 116 4.45 -25.03 -15.95
CA SER A 116 3.23 -24.57 -16.59
C SER A 116 3.51 -23.95 -17.95
N ILE A 117 2.54 -23.99 -18.84
CA ILE A 117 2.68 -23.57 -20.23
C ILE A 117 1.62 -22.55 -20.57
N TYR A 118 2.06 -21.43 -21.18
CA TYR A 118 1.18 -20.47 -21.82
C TYR A 118 0.80 -20.91 -23.22
N GLU A 119 -0.47 -21.18 -23.43
CA GLU A 119 -1.04 -21.66 -24.71
C GLU A 119 -1.30 -20.50 -25.68
N ARG A 120 -0.23 -19.87 -26.18
CA ARG A 120 -0.30 -18.65 -26.98
C ARG A 120 -1.14 -18.77 -28.25
N GLY A 121 -1.07 -19.93 -28.92
CA GLY A 121 -1.71 -20.15 -30.24
C GLY A 121 -3.13 -20.68 -30.17
N THR A 122 -3.63 -21.03 -28.99
CA THR A 122 -4.93 -21.69 -28.77
C THR A 122 -5.79 -20.90 -27.80
N SER A 123 -5.79 -21.27 -26.53
CA SER A 123 -6.63 -20.69 -25.49
C SER A 123 -6.19 -19.28 -25.04
N ARG A 124 -4.96 -18.90 -25.28
CA ARG A 124 -4.30 -17.69 -24.73
C ARG A 124 -4.33 -17.65 -23.20
N THR A 125 -4.28 -18.81 -22.57
CA THR A 125 -4.27 -18.99 -21.10
C THR A 125 -3.08 -19.83 -20.65
N ASN A 126 -2.87 -19.87 -19.35
CA ASN A 126 -2.02 -20.83 -18.67
C ASN A 126 -2.90 -21.66 -17.71
N PRO A 127 -3.43 -22.82 -18.16
CA PRO A 127 -4.41 -23.58 -17.40
C PRO A 127 -3.86 -24.12 -16.06
N LEU A 128 -2.59 -24.52 -16.01
CA LEU A 128 -1.98 -25.02 -14.77
C LEU A 128 -1.83 -23.88 -13.74
N GLU A 129 -1.39 -22.69 -14.18
CA GLU A 129 -1.33 -21.52 -13.31
C GLU A 129 -2.72 -21.12 -12.81
N ALA A 130 -3.74 -21.11 -13.70
CA ALA A 130 -5.13 -20.83 -13.32
C ALA A 130 -5.64 -21.79 -12.24
N ARG A 131 -5.33 -23.09 -12.38
CA ARG A 131 -5.65 -24.12 -11.39
C ARG A 131 -4.94 -23.84 -10.06
N LYS A 132 -3.65 -23.50 -10.07
CA LYS A 132 -2.89 -23.19 -8.86
C LYS A 132 -3.44 -21.98 -8.13
N VAL A 133 -3.83 -20.94 -8.86
CA VAL A 133 -4.51 -19.77 -8.29
C VAL A 133 -5.84 -20.18 -7.66
N ALA A 134 -6.67 -20.95 -8.36
CA ALA A 134 -7.97 -21.42 -7.84
C ALA A 134 -7.81 -22.30 -6.58
N GLU A 135 -6.82 -23.22 -6.57
CA GLU A 135 -6.48 -24.03 -5.39
C GLU A 135 -6.10 -23.13 -4.20
N LYS A 136 -5.30 -22.08 -4.44
CA LYS A 136 -4.88 -21.15 -3.40
C LYS A 136 -6.05 -20.30 -2.88
N VAL A 137 -7.00 -19.91 -3.75
CA VAL A 137 -8.25 -19.23 -3.35
C VAL A 137 -9.06 -20.11 -2.41
N MET A 138 -9.23 -21.41 -2.73
CA MET A 138 -9.96 -22.35 -1.86
C MET A 138 -9.26 -22.54 -0.50
N ILE A 139 -7.93 -22.59 -0.48
CA ILE A 139 -7.14 -22.63 0.76
C ILE A 139 -7.38 -21.36 1.58
N HIS A 140 -7.28 -20.17 0.95
CA HIS A 140 -7.53 -18.89 1.63
C HIS A 140 -8.93 -18.84 2.24
N ALA A 141 -9.94 -19.22 1.48
CA ALA A 141 -11.33 -19.23 1.93
C ALA A 141 -11.57 -20.11 3.17
N LYS A 142 -10.75 -21.17 3.36
CA LYS A 142 -10.79 -22.05 4.54
C LYS A 142 -9.96 -21.55 5.70
N THR A 143 -8.75 -21.05 5.42
CA THR A 143 -7.77 -20.75 6.47
C THR A 143 -7.86 -19.32 6.98
N ASN A 144 -8.27 -18.37 6.13
CA ASN A 144 -8.33 -16.94 6.44
C ASN A 144 -9.65 -16.29 5.97
N PRO A 145 -10.82 -16.85 6.33
CA PRO A 145 -12.11 -16.39 5.81
C PRO A 145 -12.50 -14.98 6.25
N GLU A 146 -11.78 -14.40 7.20
CA GLU A 146 -11.95 -13.01 7.68
C GLU A 146 -11.18 -11.98 6.86
N LEU A 147 -10.16 -12.40 6.10
CA LEU A 147 -9.39 -11.51 5.23
C LEU A 147 -10.03 -11.43 3.85
N THR A 148 -10.20 -10.23 3.35
CA THR A 148 -10.75 -10.00 2.01
C THR A 148 -9.74 -10.38 0.94
N LEU A 149 -10.22 -11.01 -0.15
CA LEU A 149 -9.37 -11.51 -1.23
C LEU A 149 -9.84 -10.98 -2.59
N GLY A 150 -8.88 -10.57 -3.41
CA GLY A 150 -9.07 -10.29 -4.83
C GLY A 150 -8.07 -11.08 -5.67
N VAL A 151 -8.51 -11.51 -6.84
CA VAL A 151 -7.65 -12.14 -7.86
C VAL A 151 -7.63 -11.25 -9.09
N VAL A 152 -6.44 -10.98 -9.61
CA VAL A 152 -6.27 -10.17 -10.82
C VAL A 152 -5.44 -10.94 -11.84
N ALA A 153 -6.00 -11.14 -13.03
CA ALA A 153 -5.31 -11.73 -14.16
C ALA A 153 -4.89 -10.64 -15.17
N PHE A 154 -3.77 -10.81 -15.85
CA PHE A 154 -3.31 -9.85 -16.86
C PHE A 154 -4.20 -9.83 -18.11
N SER A 155 -4.91 -10.91 -18.40
CA SER A 155 -5.82 -10.99 -19.55
C SER A 155 -7.22 -11.46 -19.15
N THR A 156 -8.21 -11.12 -19.97
CA THR A 156 -9.59 -11.61 -19.82
C THR A 156 -9.66 -13.13 -19.97
N ALA A 157 -8.93 -13.71 -20.93
CA ALA A 157 -8.89 -15.16 -21.13
C ALA A 157 -8.38 -15.88 -19.88
N GLN A 158 -7.29 -15.41 -19.26
CA GLN A 158 -6.76 -16.00 -18.04
C GLN A 158 -7.72 -15.84 -16.85
N ARG A 159 -8.38 -14.68 -16.71
CA ARG A 159 -9.43 -14.46 -15.71
C ARG A 159 -10.52 -15.51 -15.84
N ASP A 160 -11.05 -15.72 -17.04
CA ASP A 160 -12.14 -16.66 -17.29
C ASP A 160 -11.71 -18.11 -17.03
N CYS A 161 -10.47 -18.45 -17.37
CA CYS A 161 -9.88 -19.75 -17.04
C CYS A 161 -9.82 -19.98 -15.50
N ILE A 162 -9.42 -18.94 -14.72
CA ILE A 162 -9.40 -19.00 -13.25
C ILE A 162 -10.81 -19.18 -12.70
N ILE A 163 -11.79 -18.46 -13.24
CA ILE A 163 -13.21 -18.58 -12.83
C ILE A 163 -13.68 -20.02 -13.02
N LEU A 164 -13.45 -20.63 -14.20
CA LEU A 164 -13.86 -21.99 -14.50
C LEU A 164 -13.21 -23.01 -13.55
N GLU A 165 -11.90 -22.87 -13.29
CA GLU A 165 -11.20 -23.77 -12.36
C GLU A 165 -11.72 -23.60 -10.92
N LEU A 166 -11.98 -22.37 -10.49
CA LEU A 166 -12.54 -22.12 -9.16
C LEU A 166 -13.95 -22.69 -9.01
N GLU A 167 -14.83 -22.53 -10.00
CA GLU A 167 -16.17 -23.11 -9.98
C GLU A 167 -16.10 -24.65 -9.92
N ARG A 168 -15.16 -25.27 -10.66
CA ARG A 168 -14.94 -26.70 -10.61
C ARG A 168 -14.55 -27.15 -9.19
N LEU A 169 -13.64 -26.45 -8.52
CA LEU A 169 -13.22 -26.78 -7.16
C LEU A 169 -14.34 -26.55 -6.14
N ARG A 170 -15.10 -25.46 -6.25
CA ARG A 170 -16.26 -25.18 -5.37
C ARG A 170 -17.35 -26.25 -5.47
N ARG A 171 -17.61 -26.79 -6.66
CA ARG A 171 -18.56 -27.93 -6.83
C ARG A 171 -18.06 -29.20 -6.13
N GLN A 172 -16.73 -29.40 -6.04
CA GLN A 172 -16.15 -30.55 -5.35
C GLN A 172 -16.14 -30.38 -3.83
N ASP A 173 -16.02 -29.14 -3.36
CA ASP A 173 -15.93 -28.82 -1.94
C ASP A 173 -16.65 -27.52 -1.62
N SER A 174 -17.86 -27.65 -1.11
CA SER A 174 -18.73 -26.53 -0.72
C SER A 174 -18.47 -25.98 0.68
N SER A 175 -17.46 -26.49 1.41
CA SER A 175 -17.18 -26.07 2.80
C SER A 175 -16.85 -24.59 2.95
N SER A 176 -16.40 -23.96 1.86
CA SER A 176 -15.97 -22.56 1.82
C SER A 176 -17.02 -21.60 1.22
N GLU A 177 -18.25 -22.07 0.90
CA GLU A 177 -19.27 -21.24 0.24
C GLU A 177 -19.64 -19.98 1.04
N LYS A 178 -19.54 -20.04 2.36
CA LYS A 178 -19.75 -18.86 3.22
C LYS A 178 -18.79 -17.71 2.90
N PHE A 179 -17.59 -17.99 2.44
CA PHE A 179 -16.61 -16.97 2.04
C PHE A 179 -17.08 -16.25 0.77
N PHE A 180 -17.55 -17.00 -0.22
CA PHE A 180 -17.97 -16.46 -1.52
C PHE A 180 -19.37 -15.80 -1.49
N SER A 181 -20.23 -16.19 -0.55
CA SER A 181 -21.59 -15.66 -0.41
C SER A 181 -21.69 -14.46 0.53
N LYS A 182 -20.60 -14.01 1.14
CA LYS A 182 -20.61 -12.81 1.99
C LYS A 182 -20.95 -11.57 1.16
N ILE A 183 -22.12 -11.01 1.38
CA ILE A 183 -22.49 -9.67 0.89
C ILE A 183 -21.84 -8.65 1.82
N ASN A 184 -20.63 -8.24 1.50
CA ASN A 184 -19.89 -7.21 2.21
C ASN A 184 -19.53 -6.09 1.23
N LEU A 185 -19.18 -4.91 1.75
CA LEU A 185 -18.65 -3.80 0.93
C LEU A 185 -17.39 -4.19 0.13
N GLU A 186 -16.68 -5.24 0.56
CA GLU A 186 -15.45 -5.76 -0.07
C GLU A 186 -15.60 -7.25 -0.40
N GLU A 187 -16.49 -7.55 -1.35
CA GLU A 187 -16.71 -8.92 -1.83
C GLU A 187 -15.48 -9.51 -2.53
N PHE A 188 -15.35 -10.84 -2.49
CA PHE A 188 -14.37 -11.55 -3.32
C PHE A 188 -14.57 -11.24 -4.79
N PHE A 189 -13.49 -11.02 -5.52
CA PHE A 189 -13.56 -10.81 -6.97
C PHE A 189 -12.45 -11.53 -7.73
N ILE A 190 -12.71 -11.83 -9.01
CA ILE A 190 -11.72 -12.19 -10.03
C ILE A 190 -11.87 -11.19 -11.18
N LYS A 191 -10.88 -10.34 -11.40
CA LYS A 191 -10.90 -9.26 -12.40
C LYS A 191 -9.69 -9.34 -13.31
N ASN A 192 -9.77 -8.66 -14.46
CA ASN A 192 -8.59 -8.42 -15.27
C ASN A 192 -7.89 -7.12 -14.86
N LEU A 193 -6.70 -6.90 -15.39
CA LEU A 193 -5.83 -5.77 -15.09
C LEU A 193 -6.51 -4.41 -15.31
N GLU A 194 -7.42 -4.28 -16.26
CA GLU A 194 -8.09 -3.02 -16.60
C GLU A 194 -9.24 -2.66 -15.65
N ASN A 195 -9.81 -3.65 -14.96
CA ASN A 195 -11.00 -3.47 -14.13
C ASN A 195 -10.72 -3.43 -12.63
N VAL A 196 -9.45 -3.38 -12.21
CA VAL A 196 -9.07 -3.44 -10.79
C VAL A 196 -8.92 -2.06 -10.14
N GLN A 197 -8.97 -0.99 -10.92
CA GLN A 197 -8.83 0.36 -10.37
C GLN A 197 -9.99 0.72 -9.45
N GLY A 198 -9.68 1.28 -8.29
CA GLY A 198 -10.65 1.60 -7.23
C GLY A 198 -10.88 0.48 -6.22
N ASP A 199 -10.56 -0.76 -6.59
CA ASP A 199 -10.64 -1.88 -5.65
C ASP A 199 -9.40 -1.96 -4.75
N GLU A 200 -9.59 -2.52 -3.56
CA GLU A 200 -8.51 -2.91 -2.66
C GLU A 200 -8.97 -4.09 -1.80
N ARG A 201 -8.05 -4.98 -1.43
CA ARG A 201 -8.33 -6.13 -0.55
C ARG A 201 -7.16 -6.33 0.41
N ASP A 202 -7.42 -7.06 1.47
CA ASP A 202 -6.35 -7.47 2.39
C ASP A 202 -5.31 -8.30 1.67
N VAL A 203 -5.76 -9.22 0.81
CA VAL A 203 -4.90 -10.09 0.01
C VAL A 203 -5.23 -9.95 -1.47
N ILE A 204 -4.19 -9.84 -2.30
CA ILE A 204 -4.33 -9.84 -3.76
C ILE A 204 -3.47 -10.98 -4.34
N TYR A 205 -4.10 -11.80 -5.18
CA TYR A 205 -3.40 -12.77 -6.01
C TYR A 205 -3.30 -12.25 -7.44
N ILE A 206 -2.10 -12.28 -8.01
CA ILE A 206 -1.82 -11.83 -9.36
C ILE A 206 -1.45 -13.04 -10.21
N SER A 207 -2.26 -13.35 -11.23
CA SER A 207 -1.95 -14.33 -12.26
C SER A 207 -1.45 -13.61 -13.50
N ILE A 208 -0.19 -13.83 -13.87
CA ILE A 208 0.37 -13.23 -15.08
C ILE A 208 -0.22 -13.93 -16.32
N GLY A 209 -0.37 -15.26 -16.29
CA GLY A 209 -0.97 -16.05 -17.36
C GLY A 209 -0.13 -16.13 -18.63
N TYR A 210 0.56 -15.04 -18.98
CA TYR A 210 1.58 -15.03 -20.03
C TYR A 210 2.86 -15.71 -19.55
N GLY A 211 3.77 -16.08 -20.47
CA GLY A 211 5.07 -16.59 -20.09
C GLY A 211 5.62 -17.65 -21.03
N ARG A 212 6.17 -18.74 -20.48
CA ARG A 212 6.78 -19.82 -21.26
C ARG A 212 5.75 -20.55 -22.09
N THR A 213 6.04 -20.66 -23.37
CA THR A 213 5.30 -21.46 -24.34
C THR A 213 5.85 -22.89 -24.41
N VAL A 214 5.22 -23.74 -25.21
CA VAL A 214 5.67 -25.13 -25.46
C VAL A 214 7.14 -25.18 -25.91
N ASP A 215 7.57 -24.19 -26.68
CA ASP A 215 8.96 -24.03 -27.18
C ASP A 215 9.94 -23.55 -26.08
N LYS A 216 9.50 -23.49 -24.82
CA LYS A 216 10.27 -22.98 -23.67
C LYS A 216 10.71 -21.52 -23.80
N ARG A 217 10.21 -20.77 -24.75
CA ARG A 217 10.48 -19.34 -24.90
C ARG A 217 9.50 -18.54 -24.04
N VAL A 218 10.03 -17.52 -23.36
CA VAL A 218 9.18 -16.56 -22.65
C VAL A 218 8.70 -15.51 -23.63
N THR A 219 7.40 -15.27 -23.67
CA THR A 219 6.85 -14.19 -24.50
C THR A 219 7.28 -12.84 -23.94
N SER A 220 7.59 -11.89 -24.82
CA SER A 220 7.81 -10.49 -24.45
C SER A 220 6.52 -9.66 -24.47
N SER A 221 5.40 -10.28 -24.87
CA SER A 221 4.09 -9.63 -24.95
C SER A 221 3.26 -9.99 -23.71
N PHE A 222 2.96 -8.99 -22.90
CA PHE A 222 2.14 -9.06 -21.70
C PHE A 222 0.83 -8.28 -21.85
N GLY A 223 0.29 -8.27 -23.06
CA GLY A 223 -0.98 -7.61 -23.36
C GLY A 223 -0.98 -6.11 -23.02
N PRO A 224 -1.90 -5.65 -22.15
CA PRO A 224 -2.04 -4.22 -21.84
C PRO A 224 -0.80 -3.55 -21.26
N VAL A 225 0.12 -4.32 -20.65
CA VAL A 225 1.36 -3.80 -20.05
C VAL A 225 2.37 -3.32 -21.10
N ASN A 226 2.31 -3.87 -22.34
CA ASN A 226 3.18 -3.47 -23.43
C ASN A 226 2.74 -2.18 -24.13
N ARG A 227 1.49 -1.76 -23.95
CA ARG A 227 0.93 -0.57 -24.60
C ARG A 227 1.45 0.70 -23.94
N GLU A 228 1.34 1.83 -24.64
CA GLU A 228 1.57 3.15 -24.05
C GLU A 228 0.61 3.36 -22.86
N GLY A 229 1.11 3.85 -21.72
CA GLY A 229 0.34 3.92 -20.48
C GLY A 229 0.10 2.57 -19.80
N GLY A 230 0.66 1.47 -20.31
CA GLY A 230 0.57 0.13 -19.72
C GLY A 230 1.21 0.03 -18.34
N GLU A 231 2.23 0.83 -18.10
CA GLU A 231 2.88 0.99 -16.80
C GLU A 231 1.91 1.49 -15.72
N ARG A 232 0.96 2.36 -16.08
CA ARG A 232 -0.07 2.86 -15.13
C ARG A 232 -0.97 1.74 -14.64
N ARG A 233 -1.31 0.78 -15.53
CA ARG A 233 -2.09 -0.43 -15.17
C ARG A 233 -1.34 -1.30 -14.16
N LEU A 234 -0.05 -1.51 -14.41
CA LEU A 234 0.81 -2.25 -13.49
C LEU A 234 0.91 -1.53 -12.13
N ASN A 235 1.14 -0.21 -12.13
CA ASN A 235 1.21 0.58 -10.90
C ASN A 235 -0.10 0.50 -10.10
N VAL A 236 -1.24 0.58 -10.77
CA VAL A 236 -2.54 0.39 -10.13
C VAL A 236 -2.60 -0.98 -9.48
N LEU A 237 -2.27 -2.06 -10.20
CA LEU A 237 -2.34 -3.43 -9.70
C LEU A 237 -1.47 -3.65 -8.46
N ILE A 238 -0.18 -3.30 -8.53
CA ILE A 238 0.78 -3.56 -7.46
C ILE A 238 0.53 -2.73 -6.19
N THR A 239 -0.42 -1.78 -6.24
CA THR A 239 -0.82 -0.97 -5.09
C THR A 239 -2.18 -1.37 -4.49
N ARG A 240 -2.77 -2.51 -4.89
CA ARG A 240 -4.13 -2.90 -4.46
C ARG A 240 -4.19 -3.72 -3.16
N ALA A 241 -3.07 -4.28 -2.71
CA ALA A 241 -3.03 -5.09 -1.51
C ALA A 241 -2.81 -4.25 -0.25
N ARG A 242 -3.54 -4.58 0.81
CA ARG A 242 -3.32 -3.99 2.14
C ARG A 242 -2.31 -4.80 2.98
N LEU A 243 -2.42 -6.13 2.99
CA LEU A 243 -1.61 -7.00 3.85
C LEU A 243 -0.64 -7.88 3.07
N ALA A 244 -1.13 -8.56 2.02
CA ALA A 244 -0.33 -9.53 1.27
C ALA A 244 -0.64 -9.51 -0.22
N MET A 245 0.37 -9.82 -1.01
CA MET A 245 0.27 -10.00 -2.45
C MET A 245 1.04 -11.26 -2.85
N GLU A 246 0.42 -12.13 -3.63
CA GLU A 246 1.08 -13.31 -4.17
C GLU A 246 1.03 -13.27 -5.70
N VAL A 247 2.20 -13.39 -6.33
CA VAL A 247 2.35 -13.39 -7.79
C VAL A 247 2.54 -14.83 -8.27
N PHE A 248 1.82 -15.20 -9.31
CA PHE A 248 1.85 -16.53 -9.93
C PHE A 248 2.32 -16.38 -11.37
N CYS A 249 3.40 -17.06 -11.72
CA CYS A 249 3.89 -17.12 -13.10
C CYS A 249 4.82 -18.32 -13.35
N ASN A 250 5.17 -18.55 -14.62
CA ASN A 250 6.01 -19.67 -15.05
C ASN A 250 7.42 -19.26 -15.52
N PHE A 251 7.82 -18.03 -15.24
CA PHE A 251 9.13 -17.48 -15.61
C PHE A 251 9.65 -16.58 -14.49
N THR A 252 10.93 -16.26 -14.52
CA THR A 252 11.61 -15.37 -13.59
C THR A 252 11.91 -14.01 -14.23
N ALA A 253 12.32 -13.04 -13.44
CA ALA A 253 12.75 -11.72 -13.95
C ALA A 253 13.91 -11.83 -14.93
N ASP A 254 14.83 -12.78 -14.71
CA ASP A 254 16.00 -12.99 -15.57
C ASP A 254 15.63 -13.57 -16.95
N ASP A 255 14.48 -14.23 -17.07
CA ASP A 255 13.96 -14.69 -18.36
C ASP A 255 13.47 -13.53 -19.26
N LEU A 256 13.27 -12.32 -18.69
CA LEU A 256 12.85 -11.13 -19.43
C LEU A 256 14.04 -10.36 -19.96
N ALA A 257 14.38 -10.56 -21.24
CA ALA A 257 15.34 -9.71 -21.92
C ALA A 257 14.75 -8.31 -22.16
N THR A 258 15.38 -7.28 -21.59
CA THR A 258 14.97 -5.89 -21.78
C THR A 258 16.05 -5.11 -22.53
N GLN A 259 15.63 -4.28 -23.48
CA GLN A 259 16.47 -3.36 -24.27
C GLN A 259 16.03 -1.91 -24.03
N SER A 260 16.75 -0.95 -24.60
CA SER A 260 16.35 0.47 -24.53
C SER A 260 14.95 0.71 -25.08
N THR A 261 14.58 0.01 -26.15
CA THR A 261 13.27 0.09 -26.84
C THR A 261 12.14 -0.67 -26.15
N THR A 262 12.44 -1.45 -25.10
CA THR A 262 11.40 -2.19 -24.36
C THR A 262 10.45 -1.20 -23.68
N PRO A 263 9.11 -1.37 -23.79
CA PRO A 263 8.14 -0.52 -23.13
C PRO A 263 8.39 -0.42 -21.62
N PHE A 264 8.14 0.76 -21.06
CA PHE A 264 8.39 1.01 -19.62
C PHE A 264 7.59 0.06 -18.73
N GLY A 265 6.33 -0.26 -19.10
CA GLY A 265 5.52 -1.22 -18.34
C GLY A 265 6.18 -2.61 -18.21
N VAL A 266 6.87 -3.08 -19.25
CA VAL A 266 7.59 -4.38 -19.20
C VAL A 266 8.86 -4.27 -18.34
N LYS A 267 9.57 -3.12 -18.39
CA LYS A 267 10.72 -2.87 -17.52
C LYS A 267 10.29 -2.84 -16.04
N ALA A 268 9.22 -2.14 -15.73
CA ALA A 268 8.65 -2.09 -14.39
C ALA A 268 8.15 -3.47 -13.92
N LEU A 269 7.55 -4.28 -14.83
CA LEU A 269 7.18 -5.66 -14.52
C LEU A 269 8.42 -6.51 -14.16
N LYS A 270 9.51 -6.37 -14.91
CA LYS A 270 10.77 -7.06 -14.60
C LYS A 270 11.29 -6.67 -13.21
N SER A 271 11.34 -5.37 -12.89
CA SER A 271 11.74 -4.88 -11.55
C SER A 271 10.82 -5.45 -10.45
N PHE A 272 9.51 -5.49 -10.71
CA PHE A 272 8.53 -6.04 -9.77
C PHE A 272 8.75 -7.54 -9.51
N LEU A 273 8.95 -8.33 -10.57
CA LEU A 273 9.23 -9.77 -10.43
C LEU A 273 10.56 -10.01 -9.71
N LYS A 274 11.62 -9.29 -10.08
CA LYS A 274 12.92 -9.41 -9.43
C LYS A 274 12.84 -9.13 -7.93
N TYR A 275 12.09 -8.11 -7.55
CA TYR A 275 11.84 -7.81 -6.16
C TYR A 275 10.99 -8.89 -5.46
N ALA A 276 9.96 -9.41 -6.14
CA ALA A 276 9.12 -10.48 -5.60
C ALA A 276 9.91 -11.78 -5.35
N GLU A 277 10.91 -12.09 -6.20
CA GLU A 277 11.79 -13.26 -6.09
C GLU A 277 12.82 -13.11 -4.97
N SER A 278 13.50 -11.96 -4.92
CA SER A 278 14.67 -11.77 -4.05
C SER A 278 14.36 -11.09 -2.72
N GLY A 279 13.25 -10.34 -2.65
CA GLY A 279 12.96 -9.43 -1.54
C GLY A 279 13.90 -8.21 -1.47
N VAL A 280 14.81 -8.06 -2.44
CA VAL A 280 15.81 -6.99 -2.47
C VAL A 280 15.58 -6.07 -3.67
N LEU A 281 15.40 -4.78 -3.41
CA LEU A 281 15.43 -3.74 -4.44
C LEU A 281 16.89 -3.36 -4.73
N GLU A 282 17.27 -3.36 -6.02
CA GLU A 282 18.66 -3.08 -6.44
C GLU A 282 19.14 -1.68 -6.06
N ASN A 283 18.23 -0.75 -5.79
CA ASN A 283 18.52 0.62 -5.38
C ASN A 283 17.88 0.94 -4.01
N ARG A 284 17.93 0.03 -3.04
CA ARG A 284 17.62 0.44 -1.67
C ARG A 284 18.57 1.58 -1.31
N PHE A 285 17.99 2.76 -1.13
CA PHE A 285 18.69 3.79 -0.38
C PHE A 285 18.79 3.26 1.06
N GLU A 286 19.84 2.50 1.34
CA GLU A 286 20.29 2.38 2.72
C GLU A 286 20.46 3.81 3.19
N THR A 287 19.77 4.17 4.23
CA THR A 287 19.77 5.57 4.67
C THR A 287 21.18 5.99 5.03
N GLY A 288 22.07 5.06 5.41
CA GLY A 288 23.47 5.38 5.77
C GLY A 288 23.61 6.65 6.62
N LYS A 289 22.45 7.12 7.12
CA LYS A 289 22.35 8.36 7.87
C LYS A 289 22.93 8.11 9.25
N GLU A 290 23.85 8.94 9.62
CA GLU A 290 24.37 8.98 10.98
C GLU A 290 23.26 9.44 11.94
N THR A 291 23.44 9.18 13.22
CA THR A 291 22.57 9.64 14.30
C THR A 291 22.39 11.15 14.26
N ASP A 292 21.20 11.63 14.58
CA ASP A 292 20.89 13.07 14.58
C ASP A 292 21.37 13.77 15.88
N SER A 293 21.75 12.99 16.92
CA SER A 293 22.17 13.56 18.22
C SER A 293 23.16 12.68 19.01
N PRO A 294 24.03 13.28 19.83
CA PRO A 294 24.89 12.56 20.76
C PRO A 294 24.11 11.68 21.78
N PHE A 295 22.87 12.04 22.06
CA PHE A 295 21.99 11.27 22.92
C PHE A 295 21.63 9.91 22.30
N GLU A 296 21.32 9.90 21.00
CA GLU A 296 21.09 8.66 20.25
C GLU A 296 22.33 7.76 20.26
N ASP A 297 23.55 8.34 20.11
CA ASP A 297 24.80 7.60 20.18
C ASP A 297 25.01 6.89 21.51
N GLU A 298 24.66 7.55 22.62
CA GLU A 298 24.75 6.93 23.96
C GLU A 298 23.77 5.77 24.11
N VAL A 299 22.53 5.94 23.63
CA VAL A 299 21.50 4.87 23.65
C VAL A 299 21.97 3.70 22.81
N ILE A 300 22.47 3.95 21.59
CA ILE A 300 23.02 2.92 20.69
C ILE A 300 24.18 2.17 21.38
N SER A 301 25.11 2.90 22.00
CA SER A 301 26.23 2.30 22.73
C SER A 301 25.75 1.38 23.85
N ALA A 302 24.73 1.79 24.60
CA ALA A 302 24.14 0.97 25.64
C ALA A 302 23.51 -0.32 25.10
N ILE A 303 22.78 -0.24 23.99
CA ILE A 303 22.15 -1.42 23.36
C ILE A 303 23.21 -2.38 22.80
N LYS A 304 24.25 -1.87 22.15
CA LYS A 304 25.35 -2.70 21.68
C LYS A 304 26.10 -3.41 22.81
N LYS A 305 26.28 -2.74 23.97
CA LYS A 305 26.84 -3.37 25.19
C LYS A 305 25.96 -4.49 25.74
N MET A 306 24.65 -4.45 25.49
CA MET A 306 23.72 -5.55 25.85
C MET A 306 23.81 -6.73 24.87
N GLY A 307 24.57 -6.61 23.76
CA GLY A 307 24.72 -7.66 22.73
C GLY A 307 23.70 -7.60 21.60
N TYR A 308 22.95 -6.51 21.44
CA TYR A 308 22.01 -6.36 20.36
C TYR A 308 22.55 -5.48 19.23
N GLU A 309 22.24 -5.84 17.99
CA GLU A 309 22.50 -5.01 16.82
C GLU A 309 21.39 -3.98 16.63
N VAL A 310 21.77 -2.78 16.20
CA VAL A 310 20.86 -1.68 15.93
C VAL A 310 21.18 -1.03 14.59
N GLU A 311 20.17 -0.40 14.03
CA GLU A 311 20.28 0.46 12.85
C GLU A 311 19.72 1.85 13.19
N PRO A 312 20.51 2.92 13.04
CA PRO A 312 20.05 4.27 13.29
C PRO A 312 19.23 4.78 12.10
N GLN A 313 18.33 5.73 12.37
CA GLN A 313 17.62 6.51 11.38
C GLN A 313 16.92 5.67 10.30
N VAL A 314 16.18 4.64 10.74
CA VAL A 314 15.48 3.72 9.84
C VAL A 314 14.22 4.36 9.28
N GLY A 315 14.17 4.58 7.96
CA GLY A 315 13.03 5.21 7.31
C GLY A 315 13.39 5.85 5.97
N SER A 316 12.50 6.71 5.45
CA SER A 316 12.69 7.38 4.17
C SER A 316 11.99 8.75 4.13
N ALA A 317 12.36 9.58 3.16
CA ALA A 317 11.71 10.86 2.83
C ALA A 317 11.54 11.83 4.03
N GLY A 318 12.52 11.86 4.95
CA GLY A 318 12.51 12.77 6.12
C GLY A 318 11.73 12.25 7.34
N PHE A 319 11.28 10.98 7.30
CA PHE A 319 10.62 10.31 8.42
C PHE A 319 11.43 9.08 8.81
N PHE A 320 12.11 9.18 9.94
CA PHE A 320 13.02 8.15 10.42
C PHE A 320 12.62 7.70 11.83
N ILE A 321 12.79 6.43 12.11
CA ILE A 321 12.83 5.88 13.47
C ILE A 321 14.26 6.11 13.97
N ASP A 322 14.43 6.76 15.12
CA ASP A 322 15.76 7.16 15.59
C ASP A 322 16.68 5.95 15.73
N ILE A 323 16.19 4.86 16.35
CA ILE A 323 16.96 3.62 16.48
C ILE A 323 16.03 2.41 16.31
N ALA A 324 16.37 1.48 15.42
CA ALA A 324 15.69 0.20 15.27
C ALA A 324 16.56 -0.95 15.77
N VAL A 325 16.05 -1.75 16.69
CA VAL A 325 16.73 -2.93 17.24
C VAL A 325 16.49 -4.13 16.33
N LYS A 326 17.56 -4.75 15.80
CA LYS A 326 17.46 -5.93 14.92
C LYS A 326 17.05 -7.18 15.68
N ASP A 327 16.27 -8.05 15.04
CA ASP A 327 15.91 -9.37 15.60
C ASP A 327 17.13 -10.31 15.46
N PRO A 328 17.76 -10.74 16.55
CA PRO A 328 18.95 -11.60 16.48
C PRO A 328 18.69 -12.97 15.83
N ARG A 329 17.40 -13.35 15.70
CA ARG A 329 16.96 -14.65 15.16
C ARG A 329 16.52 -14.59 13.70
N LYS A 330 16.25 -13.38 13.21
CA LYS A 330 15.71 -13.14 11.87
C LYS A 330 16.49 -12.03 11.18
N PRO A 331 17.51 -12.35 10.38
CA PRO A 331 18.29 -11.35 9.66
C PRO A 331 17.41 -10.40 8.84
N GLY A 332 17.71 -9.10 8.90
CA GLY A 332 16.97 -8.07 8.17
C GLY A 332 15.64 -7.65 8.81
N LYS A 333 15.33 -8.08 10.03
CA LYS A 333 14.11 -7.74 10.77
C LYS A 333 14.41 -6.97 12.05
N TYR A 334 13.40 -6.24 12.52
CA TYR A 334 13.48 -5.43 13.72
C TYR A 334 12.46 -5.89 14.75
N VAL A 335 12.81 -5.80 16.02
CA VAL A 335 11.92 -6.16 17.15
C VAL A 335 11.35 -4.94 17.85
N LEU A 336 12.08 -3.84 17.89
CA LEU A 336 11.70 -2.65 18.64
C LEU A 336 12.17 -1.38 17.95
N ALA A 337 11.31 -0.39 17.86
CA ALA A 337 11.63 0.99 17.52
C ALA A 337 11.87 1.79 18.80
N ILE A 338 12.92 2.58 18.82
CA ILE A 338 13.25 3.45 19.94
C ILE A 338 13.22 4.89 19.43
N GLU A 339 12.46 5.73 20.12
CA GLU A 339 12.38 7.17 19.89
C GLU A 339 13.10 7.89 21.02
N CYS A 340 14.04 8.75 20.65
CA CYS A 340 14.91 9.52 21.54
C CYS A 340 14.45 10.97 21.63
N ASP A 341 13.57 11.30 22.57
CA ASP A 341 12.98 12.62 22.70
C ASP A 341 13.89 13.61 23.47
N GLY A 342 14.29 14.68 22.80
CA GLY A 342 15.03 15.79 23.40
C GLY A 342 14.13 16.76 24.17
N ALA A 343 14.69 17.54 25.11
CA ALA A 343 13.94 18.50 25.95
C ALA A 343 13.28 19.64 25.16
N THR A 344 13.73 19.94 23.96
CA THR A 344 13.27 21.08 23.11
C THR A 344 12.16 20.74 22.15
N TYR A 345 11.76 19.46 22.04
CA TYR A 345 10.85 18.94 20.99
C TYR A 345 9.37 19.36 21.13
N HIS A 346 8.97 20.03 22.21
CA HIS A 346 7.57 20.22 22.56
C HIS A 346 6.96 21.61 22.25
N SER A 347 7.54 22.41 21.37
CA SER A 347 7.08 23.80 21.18
C SER A 347 5.84 23.97 20.31
N SER A 348 5.41 23.00 19.49
CA SER A 348 4.20 23.17 18.66
C SER A 348 3.20 22.03 18.77
N VAL A 349 1.89 22.39 18.85
CA VAL A 349 0.76 21.43 18.86
C VAL A 349 0.76 20.58 17.59
N SER A 350 1.08 21.17 16.45
CA SER A 350 1.10 20.50 15.14
C SER A 350 2.21 19.44 15.01
N ALA A 351 3.31 19.56 15.75
CA ALA A 351 4.36 18.54 15.77
C ALA A 351 3.89 17.28 16.52
N ARG A 352 3.24 17.47 17.69
CA ARG A 352 2.70 16.33 18.48
C ARG A 352 1.64 15.55 17.73
N ASP A 353 0.76 16.21 16.97
CA ASP A 353 -0.28 15.52 16.22
C ASP A 353 0.31 14.71 15.07
N ARG A 354 1.35 15.25 14.38
CA ARG A 354 2.09 14.51 13.34
C ARG A 354 2.79 13.30 13.90
N ASP A 355 3.45 13.41 15.06
CA ASP A 355 4.17 12.31 15.69
C ASP A 355 3.21 11.21 16.17
N ARG A 356 2.07 11.60 16.73
CA ARG A 356 1.04 10.64 17.14
C ARG A 356 0.46 9.89 15.94
N LEU A 357 0.19 10.59 14.83
CA LEU A 357 -0.29 9.96 13.61
C LEU A 357 0.77 9.01 13.04
N ARG A 358 2.03 9.42 13.01
CA ARG A 358 3.18 8.61 12.59
C ARG A 358 3.28 7.33 13.43
N GLN A 359 3.27 7.45 14.75
CA GLN A 359 3.34 6.31 15.65
C GLN A 359 2.18 5.35 15.41
N ASN A 360 0.93 5.81 15.28
CA ASN A 360 -0.23 4.98 15.00
C ASN A 360 -0.08 4.20 13.68
N VAL A 361 0.46 4.83 12.63
CA VAL A 361 0.72 4.17 11.34
C VAL A 361 1.75 3.06 11.50
N LEU A 362 2.87 3.34 12.16
CA LEU A 362 3.95 2.38 12.39
C LEU A 362 3.51 1.21 13.29
N GLU A 363 2.75 1.49 14.34
CA GLU A 363 2.13 0.45 15.19
C GLU A 363 1.18 -0.44 14.37
N GLY A 364 0.40 0.18 13.45
CA GLY A 364 -0.43 -0.54 12.50
C GLY A 364 0.35 -1.41 11.50
N MET A 365 1.63 -1.12 11.28
CA MET A 365 2.58 -1.93 10.48
C MET A 365 3.32 -2.98 11.33
N GLY A 366 3.00 -3.10 12.61
CA GLY A 366 3.57 -4.09 13.52
C GLY A 366 4.78 -3.62 14.33
N TRP A 367 5.16 -2.35 14.23
CA TRP A 367 6.22 -1.80 15.06
C TRP A 367 5.78 -1.73 16.52
N LYS A 368 6.73 -2.01 17.41
CA LYS A 368 6.62 -1.76 18.86
C LYS A 368 7.54 -0.62 19.19
N PHE A 369 7.06 0.30 20.04
CA PHE A 369 7.79 1.51 20.39
C PHE A 369 8.25 1.51 21.84
N HIS A 370 9.46 1.97 22.07
CA HIS A 370 10.00 2.33 23.37
C HIS A 370 10.52 3.77 23.29
N ARG A 371 9.96 4.65 24.10
CA ARG A 371 10.32 6.08 24.10
C ARG A 371 11.24 6.37 25.27
N ILE A 372 12.34 7.07 25.00
CA ILE A 372 13.33 7.47 25.99
C ILE A 372 13.42 9.01 25.96
N TRP A 373 13.18 9.59 27.11
CA TRP A 373 13.36 11.02 27.30
C TRP A 373 14.80 11.35 27.68
N SER A 374 15.42 12.32 27.05
CA SER A 374 16.80 12.74 27.34
C SER A 374 16.96 13.11 28.81
N THR A 375 15.98 13.81 29.39
CA THR A 375 15.97 14.18 30.81
C THR A 375 16.00 13.00 31.75
N ASP A 376 15.29 11.92 31.43
CA ASP A 376 15.23 10.70 32.23
C ASP A 376 16.49 9.85 32.04
N TRP A 377 17.01 9.82 30.82
CA TRP A 377 18.26 9.15 30.50
C TRP A 377 19.42 9.73 31.34
N PHE A 378 19.62 11.05 31.28
CA PHE A 378 20.74 11.67 32.01
C PHE A 378 20.56 11.70 33.52
N ARG A 379 19.33 11.63 34.04
CA ARG A 379 19.07 11.58 35.48
C ARG A 379 19.16 10.18 36.08
N THR A 380 18.71 9.15 35.36
CA THR A 380 18.55 7.79 35.88
C THR A 380 18.98 6.74 34.86
N GLN A 381 20.16 6.92 34.25
CA GLN A 381 20.65 6.10 33.13
C GLN A 381 20.58 4.59 33.41
N ALA A 382 21.05 4.13 34.58
CA ALA A 382 21.03 2.71 34.93
C ALA A 382 19.60 2.11 34.91
N ARG A 383 18.62 2.88 35.38
CA ARG A 383 17.20 2.47 35.36
C ARG A 383 16.65 2.44 33.94
N GLN A 384 16.98 3.44 33.11
CA GLN A 384 16.53 3.48 31.71
C GLN A 384 17.11 2.32 30.91
N ILE A 385 18.38 1.97 31.12
CA ILE A 385 19.04 0.81 30.53
C ILE A 385 18.30 -0.49 30.92
N GLU A 386 17.92 -0.66 32.18
CA GLU A 386 17.18 -1.84 32.64
C GLU A 386 15.78 -1.93 32.01
N LEU A 387 15.05 -0.81 31.91
CA LEU A 387 13.73 -0.75 31.27
C LEU A 387 13.85 -1.07 29.77
N LEU A 388 14.83 -0.51 29.09
CA LEU A 388 15.10 -0.77 27.68
C LEU A 388 15.45 -2.24 27.43
N LYS A 389 16.32 -2.83 28.24
CA LYS A 389 16.66 -4.25 28.17
C LYS A 389 15.41 -5.14 28.32
N LYS A 390 14.57 -4.87 29.31
CA LYS A 390 13.31 -5.59 29.52
C LYS A 390 12.38 -5.45 28.32
N ALA A 391 12.25 -4.25 27.74
CA ALA A 391 11.43 -4.02 26.56
C ALA A 391 11.91 -4.86 25.37
N ILE A 392 13.21 -4.88 25.10
CA ILE A 392 13.79 -5.69 24.01
C ILE A 392 13.55 -7.18 24.25
N GLU A 393 13.80 -7.69 25.47
CA GLU A 393 13.62 -9.10 25.83
C GLU A 393 12.14 -9.54 25.72
N ILE A 394 11.20 -8.70 26.14
CA ILE A 394 9.76 -8.95 26.01
C ILE A 394 9.38 -9.13 24.53
N GLU A 395 9.80 -8.22 23.67
CA GLU A 395 9.43 -8.28 22.24
C GLU A 395 10.14 -9.45 21.52
N ILE A 396 11.39 -9.78 21.89
CA ILE A 396 12.07 -10.97 21.41
C ILE A 396 11.29 -12.24 21.80
N ASN A 397 10.80 -12.35 23.04
CA ASN A 397 10.07 -13.52 23.51
C ASN A 397 8.64 -13.61 22.94
N GLN A 398 7.95 -12.49 22.78
CA GLN A 398 6.59 -12.45 22.20
C GLN A 398 6.58 -12.84 20.72
N SER A 399 7.62 -12.55 19.95
CA SER A 399 7.70 -12.96 18.54
C SER A 399 7.79 -14.49 18.36
N ASN A 400 7.92 -15.28 19.43
CA ASN A 400 7.78 -16.75 19.43
C ASN A 400 6.32 -17.23 19.44
N HIS A 401 5.37 -16.39 19.86
CA HIS A 401 3.97 -16.79 20.06
C HIS A 401 3.01 -16.28 18.98
N THR A 402 3.48 -15.60 17.94
CA THR A 402 2.61 -15.00 16.93
C THR A 402 2.18 -15.98 15.83
N SER A 403 1.49 -17.06 16.20
CA SER A 403 0.51 -17.74 15.32
C SER A 403 -0.89 -17.10 15.41
N ASN A 404 -1.03 -15.94 16.05
CA ASN A 404 -2.30 -15.31 16.43
C ASN A 404 -2.56 -13.97 15.74
N PHE A 405 -2.21 -13.80 14.44
CA PHE A 405 -2.59 -12.60 13.67
C PHE A 405 -4.11 -12.38 13.62
N VAL A 406 -4.85 -13.47 13.64
CA VAL A 406 -6.33 -13.47 13.70
C VAL A 406 -6.90 -12.79 14.94
N LYS A 407 -6.18 -12.77 16.07
CA LYS A 407 -6.67 -12.14 17.30
C LYS A 407 -6.48 -10.62 17.36
N VAL A 408 -5.46 -10.08 16.71
CA VAL A 408 -5.19 -8.63 16.73
C VAL A 408 -6.20 -7.87 15.89
N VAL A 409 -6.60 -8.43 14.73
CA VAL A 409 -7.65 -7.83 13.88
C VAL A 409 -9.03 -7.88 14.57
N LYS A 410 -9.30 -8.91 15.38
CA LYS A 410 -10.57 -8.99 16.14
C LYS A 410 -10.72 -7.95 17.26
N ASN A 411 -9.63 -7.44 17.80
CA ASN A 411 -9.69 -6.46 18.90
C ASN A 411 -9.84 -5.00 18.43
N THR A 412 -9.61 -4.70 17.15
CA THR A 412 -9.83 -3.35 16.62
C THR A 412 -11.27 -3.10 16.14
N ASN A 413 -12.09 -4.16 16.03
CA ASN A 413 -13.52 -4.08 15.62
C ASN A 413 -14.50 -4.42 16.75
N LYS A 414 -14.08 -4.47 18.01
CA LYS A 414 -15.03 -4.46 19.11
C LYS A 414 -15.31 -3.02 19.49
N ASP A 415 -16.52 -2.60 19.17
CA ASP A 415 -17.18 -1.41 19.68
C ASP A 415 -16.81 -1.19 21.15
N THR A 416 -15.92 -0.25 21.38
CA THR A 416 -15.80 0.33 22.70
C THR A 416 -17.02 1.23 22.85
N PRO A 417 -17.93 0.99 23.79
CA PRO A 417 -19.05 1.89 23.98
C PRO A 417 -18.46 3.27 24.29
N ILE A 418 -18.84 4.25 23.50
CA ILE A 418 -18.56 5.67 23.78
C ILE A 418 -19.14 5.91 25.18
N GLN A 419 -18.29 5.90 26.18
CA GLN A 419 -18.69 6.36 27.51
C GLN A 419 -19.17 7.81 27.35
N LYS A 420 -20.44 8.02 27.68
CA LYS A 420 -21.04 9.34 27.79
C LYS A 420 -20.14 10.20 28.65
N ILE A 421 -19.40 11.10 28.04
CA ILE A 421 -18.66 12.14 28.77
C ILE A 421 -19.72 13.01 29.43
N ALA A 422 -19.69 13.01 30.76
CA ALA A 422 -20.56 13.82 31.58
C ALA A 422 -20.46 15.29 31.17
N THR A 423 -21.59 15.89 30.90
CA THR A 423 -21.76 17.30 30.55
C THR A 423 -21.25 18.16 31.71
N ILE A 424 -20.07 18.72 31.57
CA ILE A 424 -19.59 19.78 32.46
C ILE A 424 -20.30 21.07 32.03
N GLN A 425 -21.20 21.56 32.85
CA GLN A 425 -21.84 22.86 32.70
C GLN A 425 -20.74 23.96 32.74
N ARG A 426 -20.47 24.58 31.61
CA ARG A 426 -19.66 25.79 31.54
C ARG A 426 -20.59 27.01 31.56
N ASN A 427 -20.36 27.85 32.55
CA ASN A 427 -21.01 29.16 32.71
C ASN A 427 -20.82 30.03 31.45
N LYS A 428 -21.91 30.68 31.04
CA LYS A 428 -22.00 31.61 29.93
C LYS A 428 -21.03 32.79 30.10
N VAL A 429 -20.15 32.96 29.15
CA VAL A 429 -19.61 34.26 28.77
C VAL A 429 -20.03 34.49 27.33
N VAL A 430 -20.87 35.52 27.16
CA VAL A 430 -21.41 35.93 25.85
C VAL A 430 -20.37 36.79 25.16
N HIS A 431 -19.80 36.30 24.05
CA HIS A 431 -19.18 37.13 23.05
C HIS A 431 -19.84 36.87 21.70
N ASN A 432 -20.40 37.90 21.09
CA ASN A 432 -21.00 37.90 19.77
C ASN A 432 -19.96 37.51 18.72
N VAL A 433 -20.16 36.35 18.08
CA VAL A 433 -19.45 35.92 16.87
C VAL A 433 -20.49 35.89 15.74
N PRO A 434 -20.20 36.46 14.56
CA PRO A 434 -21.16 36.46 13.45
C PRO A 434 -21.43 35.03 12.96
N THR A 435 -22.70 34.72 12.74
CA THR A 435 -23.23 33.46 12.25
C THR A 435 -22.68 33.15 10.86
N VAL A 436 -21.82 32.15 10.74
CA VAL A 436 -21.45 31.54 9.45
C VAL A 436 -22.48 30.46 9.14
N ASN A 437 -23.08 30.52 7.96
CA ASN A 437 -24.09 29.62 7.47
C ASN A 437 -23.65 28.15 7.52
N LYS A 438 -24.48 27.32 8.13
CA LYS A 438 -24.32 25.85 8.20
C LYS A 438 -24.38 25.24 6.80
N TYR A 439 -23.30 24.65 6.35
CA TYR A 439 -23.29 23.80 5.18
C TYR A 439 -23.94 22.45 5.50
N LYS A 440 -24.91 22.04 4.66
CA LYS A 440 -25.56 20.75 4.75
C LYS A 440 -24.62 19.67 4.19
N ILE A 441 -24.04 18.85 5.06
CA ILE A 441 -23.17 17.74 4.65
C ILE A 441 -24.05 16.64 4.04
N ILE A 442 -23.82 16.31 2.77
CA ILE A 442 -24.44 15.16 2.12
C ILE A 442 -23.75 13.90 2.64
N LYS A 443 -24.43 13.16 3.49
CA LYS A 443 -24.00 11.85 4.00
C LYS A 443 -24.14 10.80 2.89
N THR A 444 -23.11 10.57 2.10
CA THR A 444 -22.95 9.26 1.38
C THR A 444 -21.66 9.21 0.57
N ILE A 445 -20.50 9.20 1.24
CA ILE A 445 -19.28 8.65 0.67
C ILE A 445 -18.56 7.94 1.83
N PRO A 446 -18.45 6.61 1.83
CA PRO A 446 -17.62 5.89 2.80
C PRO A 446 -16.16 6.32 2.60
N ASN A 447 -15.47 6.69 3.67
CA ASN A 447 -14.09 7.17 3.74
C ASN A 447 -13.86 8.70 3.62
N LEU A 448 -14.88 9.53 3.62
CA LEU A 448 -14.69 11.00 3.63
C LEU A 448 -14.42 11.56 5.03
N SER A 449 -14.68 10.81 6.10
CA SER A 449 -14.50 11.28 7.48
C SER A 449 -13.05 11.65 7.82
N PHE A 450 -12.07 11.07 7.12
CA PHE A 450 -10.65 11.34 7.36
C PHE A 450 -10.17 12.66 6.71
N TYR A 451 -10.86 13.13 5.68
CA TYR A 451 -10.51 14.38 4.98
C TYR A 451 -11.20 15.61 5.56
N VAL A 452 -12.30 15.45 6.29
CA VAL A 452 -13.06 16.54 6.88
C VAL A 452 -12.37 17.12 8.12
N GLU A 453 -11.65 16.31 8.90
CA GLU A 453 -10.86 16.79 10.04
C GLU A 453 -9.63 17.65 9.64
N LEU A 454 -9.12 17.47 8.41
CA LEU A 454 -8.03 18.28 7.86
C LEU A 454 -8.49 19.63 7.29
N LEU A 455 -9.79 19.83 7.06
CA LEU A 455 -10.36 21.05 6.47
C LEU A 455 -10.90 22.05 7.51
N GLU A 456 -10.86 21.75 8.80
CA GLU A 456 -11.20 22.71 9.88
C GLU A 456 -10.08 23.70 10.21
N VAL A 457 -9.02 23.77 9.42
CA VAL A 457 -8.00 24.82 9.53
C VAL A 457 -8.56 26.10 8.90
N PRO A 458 -8.66 27.20 9.64
CA PRO A 458 -9.13 28.49 9.08
C PRO A 458 -8.26 28.89 7.88
N VAL A 459 -8.89 29.26 6.77
CA VAL A 459 -8.27 29.65 5.51
C VAL A 459 -7.17 30.73 5.67
N SER A 460 -7.20 31.52 6.74
CA SER A 460 -6.18 32.50 7.08
C SER A 460 -4.80 31.94 7.47
N LYS A 461 -4.65 30.59 7.58
CA LYS A 461 -3.36 29.94 7.93
C LYS A 461 -2.76 29.11 6.81
N ILE A 462 -3.37 29.11 5.63
CA ILE A 462 -2.88 28.31 4.49
C ILE A 462 -1.81 29.06 3.65
N SER A 463 -1.64 30.39 3.88
CA SER A 463 -0.64 31.19 3.16
C SER A 463 0.81 31.03 3.65
N ASP A 464 1.04 30.32 4.76
CA ASP A 464 2.35 30.23 5.41
C ASP A 464 2.97 28.82 5.35
N TYR A 465 2.45 27.96 4.43
CA TYR A 465 3.00 26.61 4.22
C TYR A 465 3.32 26.33 2.75
#